data_368fbc74b57d2930a602c8f66ae0f427
#
_entry.id   368fbc74b57d2930a602c8f66ae0f427
#
_cell.length_a   1.000
_cell.length_b   1.000
_cell.length_c   1.000
_cell.angle_alpha   90.00
_cell.angle_beta   90.00
_cell.angle_gamma   90.00
#
_symmetry.space_group_name_H-M   'P 1'
#
loop_
_entity.id
_entity.type
_entity.pdbx_description
1 polymer ?
#
loop_
_entity_poly.entity_id
_entity_poly.type
_entity_poly.pdbx_seq_one_letter_code
_entity_poly.pdbx_strand_id
1 'polypeptide(L)'
;MKTKLEFFKIKYKVDKENRVIICTVTCGTNMISIPSYIMEIYREKVMPKLNMCNAFGVFTISAKSRCHIDDEWNEIKGKRIAESKATKKAFKIALRIWCLLTQELNKASNLTDELFFANYNAYIRECEHLKKLSE
;
A
#
# COMPACT_ATOMS: atom_id res chain seq x y z
N MET A 1 -14.31 8.93 -0.35
CA MET A 1 -13.71 7.75 0.30
C MET A 1 -12.43 8.14 1.00
N LYS A 2 -12.39 7.98 2.30
CA LYS A 2 -11.19 8.34 3.07
C LYS A 2 -10.25 7.15 3.17
N THR A 3 -9.15 7.19 2.44
CA THR A 3 -8.06 6.22 2.56
C THR A 3 -7.09 6.73 3.61
N LYS A 4 -7.39 6.52 4.87
CA LYS A 4 -6.47 6.90 5.95
C LYS A 4 -5.76 5.67 6.49
N LEU A 5 -4.47 5.83 6.77
CA LEU A 5 -3.77 4.90 7.62
C LEU A 5 -4.37 4.97 9.02
N GLU A 6 -4.63 3.81 9.60
CA GLU A 6 -5.01 3.70 11.00
C GLU A 6 -3.77 3.38 11.83
N PHE A 7 -3.52 4.19 12.85
CA PHE A 7 -2.40 3.99 13.76
C PHE A 7 -2.91 3.27 15.00
N PHE A 8 -2.51 2.01 15.17
CA PHE A 8 -2.97 1.16 16.27
C PHE A 8 -2.11 1.30 17.51
N LYS A 9 -0.83 1.58 17.34
CA LYS A 9 0.12 1.63 18.43
C LYS A 9 1.27 2.56 18.11
N ILE A 10 1.62 3.41 19.08
CA ILE A 10 2.77 4.30 19.00
C ILE A 10 3.63 4.07 20.24
N LYS A 11 4.90 3.77 20.05
CA LYS A 11 5.87 3.57 21.13
C LYS A 11 7.07 4.48 20.94
N TYR A 12 7.61 4.96 22.05
CA TYR A 12 8.83 5.75 22.06
C TYR A 12 9.90 5.05 22.88
N LYS A 13 11.12 5.06 22.36
CA LYS A 13 12.31 4.70 23.12
C LYS A 13 13.19 5.92 23.23
N VAL A 14 13.38 6.40 24.46
CA VAL A 14 14.18 7.61 24.72
C VAL A 14 15.53 7.18 25.26
N ASP A 15 16.58 7.61 24.56
CA ASP A 15 17.97 7.41 24.98
C ASP A 15 18.63 8.77 25.15
N LYS A 16 18.53 9.32 26.35
CA LYS A 16 19.03 10.64 26.68
C LYS A 16 20.55 10.71 26.59
N GLU A 17 21.26 9.64 26.96
CA GLU A 17 22.73 9.60 26.92
C GLU A 17 23.26 9.74 25.51
N ASN A 18 22.68 9.01 24.57
CA ASN A 18 23.04 9.08 23.15
C ASN A 18 22.26 10.14 22.39
N ARG A 19 21.39 10.90 23.07
CA ARG A 19 20.59 11.99 22.52
C ARG A 19 19.73 11.56 21.33
N VAL A 20 19.10 10.40 21.46
CA VAL A 20 18.29 9.78 20.40
C VAL A 20 16.92 9.41 20.95
N ILE A 21 15.89 9.64 20.17
CA ILE A 21 14.52 9.17 20.42
C ILE A 21 14.07 8.36 19.22
N ILE A 22 13.58 7.15 19.46
CA ILE A 22 13.04 6.28 18.44
C ILE A 22 11.53 6.19 18.63
N CYS A 23 10.79 6.48 17.57
CA CYS A 23 9.35 6.27 17.52
C CYS A 23 9.05 5.06 16.65
N THR A 24 8.30 4.11 17.19
CA THR A 24 7.83 2.93 16.46
C THR A 24 6.32 2.99 16.37
N VAL A 25 5.79 2.96 15.16
CA VAL A 25 4.36 2.99 14.90
C VAL A 25 3.92 1.70 14.24
N THR A 26 2.80 1.16 14.72
CA THR A 26 2.10 0.04 14.07
C THR A 26 0.84 0.60 13.46
N CYS A 27 0.70 0.43 12.17
CA CYS A 27 -0.41 1.01 11.41
C CYS A 27 -0.86 0.06 10.31
N GLY A 28 -2.02 0.32 9.76
CA GLY A 28 -2.58 -0.47 8.69
C GLY A 28 -3.33 0.39 7.70
N THR A 29 -3.33 -0.08 6.46
CA THR A 29 -4.23 0.43 5.43
C THR A 29 -5.63 -0.08 5.72
N ASN A 30 -6.66 0.74 5.49
CA ASN A 30 -8.04 0.31 5.71
C ASN A 30 -8.47 -0.65 4.60
N MET A 31 -8.23 -1.94 4.80
CA MET A 31 -8.59 -2.99 3.83
C MET A 31 -9.93 -3.68 4.13
N ILE A 32 -10.61 -3.31 5.23
CA ILE A 32 -11.87 -3.94 5.65
C ILE A 32 -12.99 -3.69 4.62
N SER A 33 -12.99 -2.53 3.98
CA SER A 33 -14.00 -2.16 2.97
C SER A 33 -13.67 -2.64 1.56
N ILE A 34 -12.57 -3.36 1.38
CA ILE A 34 -12.12 -3.79 0.06
C ILE A 34 -12.70 -5.16 -0.27
N PRO A 35 -13.23 -5.36 -1.49
CA PRO A 35 -13.74 -6.66 -1.91
C PRO A 35 -12.71 -7.78 -1.78
N SER A 36 -13.18 -8.98 -1.44
CA SER A 36 -12.30 -10.14 -1.19
C SER A 36 -11.40 -10.49 -2.37
N TYR A 37 -11.86 -10.32 -3.61
CA TYR A 37 -11.06 -10.62 -4.80
C TYR A 37 -9.86 -9.67 -4.93
N ILE A 38 -9.99 -8.42 -4.49
CA ILE A 38 -8.87 -7.47 -4.45
C ILE A 38 -7.89 -7.85 -3.33
N MET A 39 -8.41 -8.28 -2.19
CA MET A 39 -7.57 -8.78 -1.09
C MET A 39 -6.74 -9.99 -1.48
N GLU A 40 -7.29 -10.88 -2.30
CA GLU A 40 -6.55 -12.03 -2.83
C GLU A 40 -5.39 -11.58 -3.73
N ILE A 41 -5.63 -10.61 -4.62
CA ILE A 41 -4.58 -10.04 -5.47
C ILE A 41 -3.48 -9.41 -4.59
N TYR A 42 -3.87 -8.68 -3.55
CA TYR A 42 -2.92 -8.12 -2.60
C TYR A 42 -2.04 -9.20 -1.98
N ARG A 43 -2.63 -10.25 -1.44
CA ARG A 43 -1.90 -11.33 -0.76
C ARG A 43 -0.99 -12.11 -1.70
N GLU A 44 -1.42 -12.36 -2.91
CA GLU A 44 -0.66 -13.15 -3.89
C GLU A 44 0.41 -12.35 -4.62
N LYS A 45 0.13 -11.09 -4.97
CA LYS A 45 0.96 -10.30 -5.89
C LYS A 45 1.66 -9.12 -5.23
N VAL A 46 1.11 -8.55 -4.20
CA VAL A 46 1.64 -7.33 -3.56
C VAL A 46 2.40 -7.65 -2.29
N MET A 47 1.78 -8.39 -1.38
CA MET A 47 2.36 -8.72 -0.08
C MET A 47 3.74 -9.38 -0.19
N PRO A 48 4.01 -10.33 -1.12
CA PRO A 48 5.34 -10.92 -1.24
C PRO A 48 6.45 -9.95 -1.63
N LYS A 49 6.09 -8.81 -2.24
CA LYS A 49 7.04 -7.76 -2.61
C LYS A 49 7.34 -6.79 -1.45
N LEU A 50 6.60 -6.91 -0.35
CA LEU A 50 6.66 -6.03 0.81
C LEU A 50 6.89 -6.88 2.07
N ASN A 51 8.14 -7.04 2.46
CA ASN A 51 8.53 -7.94 3.55
C ASN A 51 7.98 -7.57 4.93
N MET A 52 7.51 -6.33 5.10
CA MET A 52 7.07 -5.81 6.38
C MET A 52 5.56 -5.82 6.60
N CYS A 53 4.78 -6.10 5.55
CA CYS A 53 3.32 -6.05 5.63
C CYS A 53 2.72 -7.44 5.81
N ASN A 54 1.69 -7.54 6.65
CA ASN A 54 0.95 -8.79 6.83
C ASN A 54 -0.20 -8.92 5.83
N ALA A 55 -0.96 -10.01 5.92
CA ALA A 55 -2.09 -10.30 5.03
C ALA A 55 -3.23 -9.27 5.08
N PHE A 56 -3.28 -8.44 6.11
CA PHE A 56 -4.29 -7.39 6.29
C PHE A 56 -3.76 -5.98 6.00
N GLY A 57 -2.53 -5.87 5.49
CA GLY A 57 -1.90 -4.58 5.21
C GLY A 57 -1.42 -3.85 6.45
N VAL A 58 -1.18 -4.56 7.54
CA VAL A 58 -0.64 -4.00 8.78
C VAL A 58 0.87 -4.13 8.79
N PHE A 59 1.55 -3.09 9.20
CA PHE A 59 3.01 -3.05 9.27
C PHE A 59 3.48 -2.18 10.43
N THR A 60 4.72 -2.40 10.83
CA THR A 60 5.39 -1.63 11.89
C THR A 60 6.61 -0.94 11.31
N ILE A 61 6.76 0.33 11.58
CA ILE A 61 7.85 1.15 11.08
C ILE A 61 8.43 2.01 12.20
N SER A 62 9.73 2.26 12.16
CA SER A 62 10.42 3.07 13.14
C SER A 62 11.16 4.22 12.48
N ALA A 63 11.25 5.32 13.20
CA ALA A 63 12.08 6.45 12.84
C ALA A 63 12.72 7.04 14.08
N LYS A 64 13.85 7.70 13.90
CA LYS A 64 14.57 8.30 15.00
C LYS A 64 14.82 9.78 14.79
N SER A 65 14.86 10.52 15.88
CA SER A 65 15.39 11.87 15.92
C SER A 65 16.66 11.90 16.75
N ARG A 66 17.61 12.68 16.31
CA ARG A 66 18.86 12.94 17.06
C ARG A 66 18.92 14.40 17.46
N CYS A 67 19.22 14.64 18.73
CA CYS A 67 19.52 15.97 19.19
C CYS A 67 20.98 16.27 18.95
N HIS A 68 21.29 17.35 18.25
CA HIS A 68 22.69 17.78 18.05
C HIS A 68 23.36 18.07 19.39
N ILE A 69 24.65 17.79 19.49
CA ILE A 69 25.41 17.94 20.73
C ILE A 69 25.39 19.37 21.26
N ASP A 70 25.31 20.36 20.35
CA ASP A 70 25.28 21.77 20.70
C ASP A 70 23.88 22.29 21.04
N ASP A 71 22.83 21.48 20.80
CA ASP A 71 21.45 21.83 21.10
C ASP A 71 21.08 21.39 22.51
N GLU A 72 20.17 22.14 23.11
CA GLU A 72 19.56 21.75 24.38
C GLU A 72 18.65 20.55 24.20
N TRP A 73 18.75 19.56 25.09
CA TRP A 73 17.90 18.37 25.06
C TRP A 73 16.42 18.76 25.30
N ASN A 74 15.57 18.38 24.35
CA ASN A 74 14.13 18.59 24.45
C ASN A 74 13.40 17.32 24.04
N GLU A 75 12.97 16.55 25.03
CA GLU A 75 12.31 15.26 24.81
C GLU A 75 10.99 15.39 24.04
N ILE A 76 10.19 16.40 24.35
CA ILE A 76 8.88 16.63 23.69
C ILE A 76 9.08 16.93 22.21
N LYS A 77 10.02 17.81 21.88
CA LYS A 77 10.35 18.16 20.50
C LYS A 77 10.91 16.94 19.76
N GLY A 78 11.82 16.19 20.42
CA GLY A 78 12.41 14.97 19.85
C GLY A 78 11.37 13.91 19.54
N LYS A 79 10.42 13.69 20.41
CA LYS A 79 9.29 12.77 20.19
C LYS A 79 8.44 13.18 19.00
N ARG A 80 8.11 14.46 18.89
CA ARG A 80 7.33 15.00 17.76
C ARG A 80 8.05 14.81 16.42
N ILE A 81 9.36 15.06 16.39
CA ILE A 81 10.16 14.86 15.18
C ILE A 81 10.21 13.39 14.80
N ALA A 82 10.49 12.50 15.76
CA ALA A 82 10.55 11.06 15.51
C ALA A 82 9.20 10.51 15.01
N GLU A 83 8.10 10.94 15.64
CA GLU A 83 6.74 10.55 15.24
C GLU A 83 6.41 11.05 13.83
N SER A 84 6.72 12.28 13.51
CA SER A 84 6.51 12.85 12.17
C SER A 84 7.30 12.09 11.11
N LYS A 85 8.54 11.74 11.39
CA LYS A 85 9.38 10.94 10.50
C LYS A 85 8.82 9.52 10.31
N ALA A 86 8.34 8.89 11.38
CA ALA A 86 7.73 7.57 11.33
C ALA A 86 6.43 7.61 10.52
N THR A 87 5.59 8.61 10.74
CA THR A 87 4.35 8.84 10.00
C THR A 87 4.61 9.02 8.51
N LYS A 88 5.62 9.80 8.15
CA LYS A 88 6.03 9.99 6.76
C LYS A 88 6.45 8.67 6.11
N LYS A 89 7.23 7.85 6.81
CA LYS A 89 7.61 6.53 6.32
C LYS A 89 6.41 5.62 6.15
N ALA A 90 5.46 5.65 7.10
CA ALA A 90 4.24 4.86 7.04
C ALA A 90 3.39 5.22 5.81
N PHE A 91 3.23 6.50 5.51
CA PHE A 91 2.52 6.93 4.30
C PHE A 91 3.23 6.50 3.02
N LYS A 92 4.56 6.51 2.99
CA LYS A 92 5.32 5.99 1.84
C LYS A 92 5.04 4.51 1.58
N ILE A 93 4.97 3.71 2.63
CA ILE A 93 4.65 2.28 2.52
C ILE A 93 3.22 2.09 2.02
N ALA A 94 2.26 2.85 2.57
CA ALA A 94 0.87 2.80 2.11
C ALA A 94 0.74 3.16 0.63
N LEU A 95 1.42 4.21 0.18
CA LEU A 95 1.45 4.60 -1.24
C LEU A 95 2.01 3.47 -2.11
N ARG A 96 3.06 2.80 -1.65
CA ARG A 96 3.65 1.68 -2.37
C ARG A 96 2.68 0.50 -2.48
N ILE A 97 1.97 0.17 -1.40
CA ILE A 97 0.95 -0.88 -1.41
C ILE A 97 -0.10 -0.60 -2.49
N TRP A 98 -0.67 0.60 -2.46
CA TRP A 98 -1.73 0.98 -3.40
C TRP A 98 -1.22 1.09 -4.83
N CYS A 99 0.00 1.58 -5.03
CA CYS A 99 0.63 1.64 -6.35
C CYS A 99 0.81 0.24 -6.95
N LEU A 100 1.37 -0.70 -6.19
CA LEU A 100 1.56 -2.08 -6.64
C LEU A 100 0.23 -2.77 -6.92
N LEU A 101 -0.76 -2.55 -6.06
CA LEU A 101 -2.11 -3.12 -6.24
C LEU A 101 -2.77 -2.57 -7.51
N THR A 102 -2.67 -1.26 -7.74
CA THR A 102 -3.19 -0.62 -8.95
C THR A 102 -2.53 -1.19 -10.20
N GLN A 103 -1.22 -1.41 -10.19
CA GLN A 103 -0.51 -2.02 -11.31
C GLN A 103 -1.02 -3.44 -11.61
N GLU A 104 -1.24 -4.26 -10.58
CA GLU A 104 -1.76 -5.61 -10.77
C GLU A 104 -3.20 -5.62 -11.30
N LEU A 105 -4.03 -4.71 -10.81
CA LEU A 105 -5.41 -4.55 -11.29
C LEU A 105 -5.43 -4.08 -12.76
N ASN A 106 -4.55 -3.17 -13.15
CA ASN A 106 -4.45 -2.71 -14.53
C ASN A 106 -4.01 -3.83 -15.48
N LYS A 107 -3.07 -4.69 -15.07
CA LYS A 107 -2.68 -5.87 -15.85
C LYS A 107 -3.87 -6.79 -16.09
N ALA A 108 -4.65 -7.08 -15.05
CA ALA A 108 -5.83 -7.93 -15.16
C ALA A 108 -6.90 -7.30 -16.06
N SER A 109 -7.13 -6.00 -15.95
CA SER A 109 -8.07 -5.25 -16.79
C SER A 109 -7.65 -5.29 -18.26
N ASN A 110 -6.39 -5.06 -18.57
CA ASN A 110 -5.88 -5.09 -19.94
C ASN A 110 -6.05 -6.47 -20.58
N LEU A 111 -5.75 -7.53 -19.83
CA LEU A 111 -5.94 -8.90 -20.32
C LEU A 111 -7.42 -9.19 -20.59
N THR A 112 -8.31 -8.75 -19.71
CA THR A 112 -9.75 -8.92 -19.86
C THR A 112 -10.26 -8.19 -21.10
N ASP A 113 -9.78 -6.96 -21.35
CA ASP A 113 -10.11 -6.18 -22.54
C ASP A 113 -9.67 -6.89 -23.81
N GLU A 114 -8.44 -7.40 -23.85
CA GLU A 114 -7.91 -8.14 -24.99
C GLU A 114 -8.78 -9.36 -25.31
N LEU A 115 -9.14 -10.13 -24.30
CA LEU A 115 -9.99 -11.31 -24.45
C LEU A 115 -11.40 -10.93 -24.95
N PHE A 116 -11.96 -9.86 -24.42
CA PHE A 116 -13.26 -9.36 -24.85
C PHE A 116 -13.23 -9.00 -26.33
N PHE A 117 -12.28 -8.19 -26.78
CA PHE A 117 -12.18 -7.76 -28.17
C PHE A 117 -11.91 -8.92 -29.11
N ALA A 118 -11.09 -9.88 -28.72
CA ALA A 118 -10.85 -11.07 -29.54
C ALA A 118 -12.13 -11.87 -29.76
N ASN A 119 -12.92 -12.08 -28.71
CA ASN A 119 -14.20 -12.79 -28.80
C ASN A 119 -15.27 -11.99 -29.56
N TYR A 120 -15.30 -10.67 -29.37
CA TYR A 120 -16.22 -9.79 -30.10
C TYR A 120 -15.97 -9.84 -31.60
N ASN A 121 -14.71 -9.74 -32.01
CA ASN A 121 -14.33 -9.82 -33.42
C ASN A 121 -14.69 -11.18 -34.02
N ALA A 122 -14.51 -12.27 -33.29
CA ALA A 122 -14.90 -13.60 -33.73
C ALA A 122 -16.43 -13.69 -33.92
N TYR A 123 -17.18 -13.13 -33.00
CA TYR A 123 -18.66 -13.06 -33.08
C TYR A 123 -19.10 -12.30 -34.35
N ILE A 124 -18.53 -11.15 -34.61
CA ILE A 124 -18.85 -10.35 -35.81
C ILE A 124 -18.57 -11.15 -37.10
N ARG A 125 -17.45 -11.84 -37.18
CA ARG A 125 -17.11 -12.68 -38.35
C ARG A 125 -18.15 -13.78 -38.55
N GLU A 126 -18.61 -14.43 -37.48
CA GLU A 126 -19.66 -15.46 -37.60
C GLU A 126 -21.00 -14.90 -38.05
N CYS A 127 -21.36 -13.70 -37.57
CA CYS A 127 -22.58 -13.01 -38.04
C CYS A 127 -22.52 -12.73 -39.54
N GLU A 128 -21.42 -12.28 -40.07
CA GLU A 128 -21.20 -12.05 -41.50
C GLU A 128 -21.22 -13.35 -42.30
N HIS A 129 -20.62 -14.40 -41.76
CA HIS A 129 -20.65 -15.73 -42.39
C HIS A 129 -22.07 -16.28 -42.51
N LEU A 130 -22.86 -16.23 -41.44
CA LEU A 130 -24.25 -16.64 -41.45
C LEU A 130 -25.09 -15.85 -42.46
N LYS A 131 -24.86 -14.55 -42.53
CA LYS A 131 -25.52 -13.68 -43.49
C LYS A 131 -25.28 -14.13 -44.94
N LYS A 132 -24.04 -14.44 -45.25
CA LYS A 132 -23.64 -14.94 -46.61
C LYS A 132 -24.29 -16.29 -46.90
N LEU A 133 -24.37 -17.19 -45.93
CA LEU A 133 -24.99 -18.48 -46.10
C LEU A 133 -26.50 -18.38 -46.36
N SER A 134 -27.16 -17.31 -45.88
CA SER A 134 -28.58 -17.06 -46.02
C SER A 134 -28.98 -16.39 -47.31
N GLU A 135 -28.06 -15.90 -48.07
CA GLU A 135 -28.28 -15.23 -49.38
C GLU A 135 -28.56 -16.24 -50.52
#